data_b8d5c5ed4181a604e8b9db0ee725d3a2
#
_entry.id   b8d5c5ed4181a604e8b9db0ee725d3a2
#
_cell.length_a   1.000
_cell.length_b   1.000
_cell.length_c   1.000
_cell.angle_alpha   90.00
_cell.angle_beta   90.00
_cell.angle_gamma   90.00
#
_symmetry.space_group_name_H-M   'P 1'
#
loop_
_entity.id
_entity.type
_entity.pdbx_description
1 polymer ?
#
loop_
_entity_poly.entity_id
_entity_poly.type
_entity_poly.pdbx_seq_one_letter_code
_entity_poly.pdbx_strand_id
1 'polypeptide(L)'
;MGLELADLFREYGTAYRNKYADKLLPSHRQAMWAIEHCRTERLGGQVYGCPNCQEFQYSYHSCRNRHCPKCQHEQTQAWLKVQQELLLNVPYFFLTFTLPSGLRELVRTNQKALYSLLFQASAEAAQKLALDRRYVGGQIGLVGVLHTWTRNLIFHPHVHYLAPGGGLHSDGQTWLAARQHFFLPVRALSRLFRAAFRRELQKTKLFEQVPARVWSQEWVVHCKPVGDGQAVLKYLAPYIHRVAISNRRLLSLDDRGRMETSQVTFQYRASDTGQLKTCTLSVEQFFQRFLQHVLPHAFVKVRYYGFFGASVRRKLAVLQTQLGKPAPIPSEQPPSQVEHDPPSKILCPACGRPMIFQRNLSPQQCRSP
;
A
#
# COMPACT_ATOMS: atom_id res chain seq x y z
N MET A 1 22.07 -14.72 5.96
CA MET A 1 20.77 -14.15 5.51
C MET A 1 20.28 -13.18 6.59
N GLY A 2 19.63 -12.06 6.21
CA GLY A 2 19.07 -11.15 7.20
C GLY A 2 17.76 -11.67 7.79
N LEU A 3 17.37 -11.17 8.95
CA LEU A 3 16.11 -11.49 9.64
C LEU A 3 14.89 -11.14 8.78
N GLU A 4 13.94 -12.05 8.65
CA GLU A 4 12.72 -11.87 7.91
C GLU A 4 11.47 -11.90 8.83
N LEU A 5 10.40 -11.23 8.40
CA LEU A 5 9.12 -11.32 9.10
C LEU A 5 8.58 -12.76 9.16
N ALA A 6 8.88 -13.56 8.13
CA ALA A 6 8.51 -14.96 8.09
C ALA A 6 9.18 -15.79 9.20
N ASP A 7 10.43 -15.47 9.57
CA ASP A 7 11.15 -16.17 10.63
C ASP A 7 10.47 -15.95 11.98
N LEU A 8 10.07 -14.72 12.26
CA LEU A 8 9.31 -14.39 13.48
C LEU A 8 7.99 -15.17 13.57
N PHE A 9 7.26 -15.31 12.44
CA PHE A 9 6.01 -16.08 12.44
C PHE A 9 6.24 -17.59 12.52
N ARG A 10 7.32 -18.12 11.97
CA ARG A 10 7.68 -19.53 12.11
C ARG A 10 7.98 -19.87 13.56
N GLU A 11 8.74 -19.02 14.25
CA GLU A 11 9.16 -19.26 15.63
C GLU A 11 8.00 -19.05 16.62
N TYR A 12 7.35 -17.91 16.56
CA TYR A 12 6.38 -17.51 17.59
C TYR A 12 4.92 -17.49 17.12
N GLY A 13 4.65 -17.71 15.83
CA GLY A 13 3.31 -17.56 15.28
C GLY A 13 2.29 -18.53 15.86
N THR A 14 2.68 -19.76 16.14
CA THR A 14 1.80 -20.76 16.77
C THR A 14 1.44 -20.38 18.22
N ALA A 15 2.42 -19.97 19.01
CA ALA A 15 2.16 -19.50 20.39
C ALA A 15 1.25 -18.28 20.40
N TYR A 16 1.47 -17.33 19.46
CA TYR A 16 0.62 -16.15 19.33
C TYR A 16 -0.82 -16.50 18.92
N ARG A 17 -1.01 -17.38 17.93
CA ARG A 17 -2.34 -17.83 17.50
C ARG A 17 -3.11 -18.52 18.61
N ASN A 18 -2.44 -19.33 19.45
CA ASN A 18 -3.04 -20.00 20.58
C ASN A 18 -3.45 -19.00 21.69
N LYS A 19 -2.54 -18.09 22.06
CA LYS A 19 -2.80 -17.08 23.11
C LYS A 19 -3.94 -16.12 22.75
N TYR A 20 -4.08 -15.77 21.47
CA TYR A 20 -5.06 -14.79 20.97
C TYR A 20 -6.15 -15.42 20.11
N ALA A 21 -6.44 -16.71 20.29
CA ALA A 21 -7.36 -17.46 19.45
C ALA A 21 -8.71 -16.75 19.22
N ASP A 22 -9.31 -16.22 20.28
CA ASP A 22 -10.63 -15.58 20.24
C ASP A 22 -10.61 -14.13 19.72
N LYS A 23 -9.41 -13.52 19.64
CA LYS A 23 -9.24 -12.11 19.24
C LYS A 23 -8.69 -11.95 17.83
N LEU A 24 -8.18 -13.02 17.24
CA LEU A 24 -7.60 -12.99 15.90
C LEU A 24 -8.68 -13.07 14.82
N LEU A 25 -8.74 -12.04 13.98
CA LEU A 25 -9.60 -12.04 12.80
C LEU A 25 -9.15 -13.09 11.78
N PRO A 26 -10.06 -13.65 10.96
CA PRO A 26 -9.69 -14.57 9.88
C PRO A 26 -8.63 -14.01 8.93
N SER A 27 -8.70 -12.70 8.63
CA SER A 27 -7.68 -12.01 7.81
C SER A 27 -6.29 -11.99 8.46
N HIS A 28 -6.22 -11.89 9.80
CA HIS A 28 -4.96 -11.96 10.54
C HIS A 28 -4.34 -13.34 10.43
N ARG A 29 -5.12 -14.41 10.69
CA ARG A 29 -4.68 -15.81 10.57
C ARG A 29 -4.18 -16.11 9.17
N GLN A 30 -4.94 -15.68 8.14
CA GLN A 30 -4.58 -15.85 6.74
C GLN A 30 -3.26 -15.12 6.39
N ALA A 31 -3.08 -13.88 6.87
CA ALA A 31 -1.86 -13.13 6.62
C ALA A 31 -0.63 -13.76 7.29
N MET A 32 -0.76 -14.17 8.57
CA MET A 32 0.30 -14.87 9.29
C MET A 32 0.70 -16.15 8.56
N TRP A 33 -0.26 -17.04 8.27
CA TRP A 33 -0.02 -18.28 7.56
C TRP A 33 0.65 -18.07 6.20
N ALA A 34 0.14 -17.13 5.41
CA ALA A 34 0.67 -16.84 4.09
C ALA A 34 2.13 -16.33 4.12
N ILE A 35 2.47 -15.47 5.09
CA ILE A 35 3.83 -14.93 5.25
C ILE A 35 4.78 -16.01 5.75
N GLU A 36 4.37 -16.80 6.74
CA GLU A 36 5.09 -17.92 7.33
C GLU A 36 5.53 -18.93 6.26
N HIS A 37 4.62 -19.26 5.32
CA HIS A 37 4.85 -20.25 4.29
C HIS A 37 5.29 -19.69 2.93
N CYS A 38 5.52 -18.38 2.84
CA CYS A 38 5.89 -17.74 1.59
C CYS A 38 7.24 -18.26 1.06
N ARG A 39 7.22 -18.79 -0.17
CA ARG A 39 8.39 -19.39 -0.82
C ARG A 39 8.97 -20.57 -0.02
N THR A 40 8.11 -21.44 0.46
CA THR A 40 8.45 -22.75 1.05
C THR A 40 7.72 -23.87 0.31
N GLU A 41 8.12 -25.10 0.57
CA GLU A 41 7.51 -26.32 0.01
C GLU A 41 5.98 -26.41 0.26
N ARG A 42 5.50 -25.79 1.35
CA ARG A 42 4.08 -25.75 1.70
C ARG A 42 3.19 -25.14 0.61
N LEU A 43 3.74 -24.23 -0.17
CA LEU A 43 3.03 -23.62 -1.29
C LEU A 43 3.25 -24.32 -2.62
N GLY A 44 4.01 -25.41 -2.62
CA GLY A 44 4.45 -26.06 -3.83
C GLY A 44 5.47 -25.24 -4.60
N GLY A 45 5.77 -25.64 -5.83
CA GLY A 45 6.81 -24.99 -6.61
C GLY A 45 7.19 -25.79 -7.85
N GLN A 46 8.42 -25.55 -8.30
CA GLN A 46 9.02 -26.20 -9.45
C GLN A 46 10.41 -26.70 -9.09
N VAL A 47 10.79 -27.84 -9.65
CA VAL A 47 12.13 -28.41 -9.54
C VAL A 47 12.85 -28.28 -10.88
N TYR A 48 14.06 -27.78 -10.83
CA TYR A 48 14.95 -27.66 -11.98
C TYR A 48 16.18 -28.51 -11.72
N GLY A 49 16.63 -29.26 -12.74
CA GLY A 49 17.82 -30.11 -12.68
C GLY A 49 18.91 -29.60 -13.62
N CYS A 50 20.16 -29.66 -13.21
CA CYS A 50 21.29 -29.35 -14.06
C CYS A 50 21.68 -30.60 -14.88
N PRO A 51 21.67 -30.52 -16.23
CA PRO A 51 22.02 -31.67 -17.07
C PRO A 51 23.53 -32.05 -16.98
N ASN A 52 24.36 -31.14 -16.44
CA ASN A 52 25.79 -31.32 -16.39
C ASN A 52 26.32 -31.89 -15.06
N CYS A 53 25.82 -31.36 -13.93
CA CYS A 53 26.33 -31.76 -12.61
C CYS A 53 25.25 -32.37 -11.71
N GLN A 54 24.09 -32.70 -12.25
CA GLN A 54 22.95 -33.35 -11.57
C GLN A 54 22.42 -32.58 -10.32
N GLU A 55 22.84 -31.34 -10.13
CA GLU A 55 22.33 -30.48 -9.05
C GLU A 55 20.87 -30.14 -9.28
N PHE A 56 20.10 -30.07 -8.18
CA PHE A 56 18.69 -29.66 -8.21
C PHE A 56 18.49 -28.31 -7.54
N GLN A 57 17.65 -27.48 -8.14
CA GLN A 57 17.20 -26.21 -7.56
C GLN A 57 15.70 -26.18 -7.43
N TYR A 58 15.21 -25.72 -6.29
CA TYR A 58 13.79 -25.62 -5.96
C TYR A 58 13.34 -24.17 -6.06
N SER A 59 12.32 -23.90 -6.85
CA SER A 59 11.66 -22.59 -6.97
C SER A 59 10.27 -22.67 -6.38
N TYR A 60 10.12 -22.30 -5.11
CA TYR A 60 8.86 -22.36 -4.40
C TYR A 60 7.95 -21.17 -4.71
N HIS A 61 6.63 -21.42 -4.78
CA HIS A 61 5.65 -20.40 -5.07
C HIS A 61 5.56 -19.32 -4.01
N SER A 62 5.27 -18.09 -4.44
CA SER A 62 5.02 -16.95 -3.58
C SER A 62 3.59 -17.00 -3.02
N CYS A 63 3.39 -16.50 -1.78
CA CYS A 63 2.06 -16.49 -1.15
C CYS A 63 1.10 -15.45 -1.75
N ARG A 64 1.58 -14.51 -2.55
CA ARG A 64 0.82 -13.39 -3.16
C ARG A 64 0.01 -12.56 -2.16
N ASN A 65 0.27 -12.70 -0.86
CA ASN A 65 -0.42 -11.92 0.16
C ASN A 65 0.06 -10.46 0.14
N ARG A 66 -0.87 -9.52 0.13
CA ARG A 66 -0.57 -8.07 0.08
C ARG A 66 0.16 -7.53 1.31
N HIS A 67 0.29 -8.30 2.38
CA HIS A 67 1.01 -7.94 3.60
C HIS A 67 2.38 -8.61 3.68
N CYS A 68 2.74 -9.48 2.72
CA CYS A 68 3.99 -10.19 2.70
C CYS A 68 5.13 -9.32 2.14
N PRO A 69 6.22 -9.06 2.90
CA PRO A 69 7.35 -8.26 2.43
C PRO A 69 8.07 -8.84 1.21
N LYS A 70 8.05 -10.17 1.03
CA LYS A 70 8.68 -10.84 -0.11
C LYS A 70 7.90 -10.66 -1.43
N CYS A 71 6.56 -10.55 -1.36
CA CYS A 71 5.70 -10.52 -2.55
C CYS A 71 5.48 -9.12 -3.14
N GLN A 72 5.86 -8.06 -2.42
CA GLN A 72 5.48 -6.68 -2.78
C GLN A 72 6.17 -6.12 -4.01
N HIS A 73 7.39 -6.56 -4.29
CA HIS A 73 8.19 -5.95 -5.37
C HIS A 73 7.57 -6.19 -6.75
N GLU A 74 7.28 -7.44 -7.09
CA GLU A 74 6.70 -7.82 -8.39
C GLU A 74 5.32 -7.16 -8.62
N GLN A 75 4.46 -7.16 -7.58
CA GLN A 75 3.15 -6.52 -7.65
C GLN A 75 3.26 -5.00 -7.86
N THR A 76 4.28 -4.36 -7.26
CA THR A 76 4.53 -2.93 -7.43
C THR A 76 4.90 -2.60 -8.87
N GLN A 77 5.79 -3.37 -9.48
CA GLN A 77 6.23 -3.14 -10.86
C GLN A 77 5.07 -3.32 -11.86
N ALA A 78 4.31 -4.39 -11.73
CA ALA A 78 3.13 -4.63 -12.58
C ALA A 78 2.10 -3.49 -12.46
N TRP A 79 1.83 -3.04 -11.23
CA TRP A 79 0.91 -1.95 -11.01
C TRP A 79 1.43 -0.62 -11.59
N LEU A 80 2.71 -0.30 -11.41
CA LEU A 80 3.31 0.91 -11.97
C LEU A 80 3.16 0.99 -13.48
N LYS A 81 3.40 -0.12 -14.17
CA LYS A 81 3.22 -0.20 -15.63
C LYS A 81 1.80 0.20 -16.05
N VAL A 82 0.79 -0.32 -15.35
CA VAL A 82 -0.61 0.05 -15.62
C VAL A 82 -0.89 1.52 -15.31
N GLN A 83 -0.29 2.07 -14.23
CA GLN A 83 -0.53 3.47 -13.88
C GLN A 83 0.16 4.46 -14.84
N GLN A 84 1.28 4.09 -15.45
CA GLN A 84 1.94 4.92 -16.47
C GLN A 84 0.98 5.26 -17.62
N GLU A 85 0.12 4.30 -17.97
CA GLU A 85 -0.87 4.49 -19.04
C GLU A 85 -1.99 5.48 -18.68
N LEU A 86 -2.19 5.72 -17.38
CA LEU A 86 -3.24 6.64 -16.89
C LEU A 86 -2.76 8.07 -16.69
N LEU A 87 -1.46 8.32 -16.74
CA LEU A 87 -0.91 9.64 -16.47
C LEU A 87 -1.20 10.62 -17.62
N LEU A 88 -1.37 11.89 -17.21
CA LEU A 88 -1.42 13.06 -18.07
C LEU A 88 -0.08 13.80 -18.02
N ASN A 89 0.30 14.47 -19.09
CA ASN A 89 1.51 15.30 -19.14
C ASN A 89 1.25 16.68 -18.51
N VAL A 90 1.04 16.69 -17.21
CA VAL A 90 0.79 17.89 -16.41
C VAL A 90 1.51 17.78 -15.07
N PRO A 91 1.72 18.89 -14.32
CA PRO A 91 2.18 18.85 -12.95
C PRO A 91 1.18 18.08 -12.07
N TYR A 92 1.69 17.44 -11.03
CA TYR A 92 0.87 16.67 -10.09
C TYR A 92 0.96 17.19 -8.67
N PHE A 93 -0.08 16.93 -7.90
CA PHE A 93 -0.17 17.24 -6.48
C PHE A 93 -0.44 15.99 -5.66
N PHE A 94 0.15 15.97 -4.47
CA PHE A 94 -0.04 14.92 -3.49
C PHE A 94 -0.83 15.45 -2.31
N LEU A 95 -2.00 14.85 -2.08
CA LEU A 95 -2.86 15.19 -0.96
C LEU A 95 -2.80 14.07 0.08
N THR A 96 -2.82 14.44 1.35
CA THR A 96 -2.93 13.48 2.46
C THR A 96 -4.04 13.90 3.39
N PHE A 97 -4.93 12.98 3.72
CA PHE A 97 -6.02 13.18 4.66
C PHE A 97 -5.88 12.19 5.81
N THR A 98 -5.74 12.69 7.03
CA THR A 98 -5.46 11.89 8.21
C THR A 98 -6.61 11.97 9.20
N LEU A 99 -7.04 10.80 9.72
CA LEU A 99 -8.01 10.76 10.80
C LEU A 99 -7.34 11.13 12.14
N PRO A 100 -8.00 11.93 12.97
CA PRO A 100 -7.48 12.30 14.29
C PRO A 100 -7.30 11.09 15.21
N SER A 101 -6.37 11.21 16.15
CA SER A 101 -6.03 10.13 17.07
C SER A 101 -7.21 9.64 17.91
N GLY A 102 -8.16 10.50 18.24
CA GLY A 102 -9.37 10.14 18.98
C GLY A 102 -10.31 9.18 18.24
N LEU A 103 -10.12 8.97 16.93
CA LEU A 103 -10.89 7.98 16.15
C LEU A 103 -10.17 6.64 15.99
N ARG A 104 -8.91 6.50 16.43
CA ARG A 104 -8.10 5.31 16.11
C ARG A 104 -8.72 4.01 16.57
N GLU A 105 -9.24 3.98 17.80
CA GLU A 105 -9.84 2.76 18.34
C GLU A 105 -11.14 2.40 17.62
N LEU A 106 -12.00 3.38 17.40
CA LEU A 106 -13.24 3.19 16.64
C LEU A 106 -12.96 2.70 15.21
N VAL A 107 -11.94 3.25 14.57
CA VAL A 107 -11.52 2.81 13.21
C VAL A 107 -10.95 1.40 13.24
N ARG A 108 -10.17 1.05 14.26
CA ARG A 108 -9.57 -0.27 14.40
C ARG A 108 -10.61 -1.37 14.55
N THR A 109 -11.69 -1.11 15.27
CA THR A 109 -12.78 -2.05 15.50
C THR A 109 -13.80 -2.09 14.35
N ASN A 110 -13.85 -1.03 13.50
CA ASN A 110 -14.80 -0.88 12.39
C ASN A 110 -14.09 -0.62 11.06
N GLN A 111 -13.00 -1.31 10.78
CA GLN A 111 -12.06 -1.01 9.68
C GLN A 111 -12.74 -0.84 8.33
N LYS A 112 -13.54 -1.82 7.87
CA LYS A 112 -14.11 -1.82 6.52
C LYS A 112 -15.03 -0.62 6.28
N ALA A 113 -15.87 -0.30 7.26
CA ALA A 113 -16.81 0.83 7.18
C ALA A 113 -16.06 2.17 7.25
N LEU A 114 -15.19 2.35 8.25
CA LEU A 114 -14.55 3.64 8.49
C LEU A 114 -13.39 3.94 7.53
N TYR A 115 -12.72 2.94 6.98
CA TYR A 115 -11.79 3.17 5.85
C TYR A 115 -12.55 3.57 4.59
N SER A 116 -13.73 2.99 4.33
CA SER A 116 -14.55 3.40 3.19
C SER A 116 -15.08 4.82 3.37
N LEU A 117 -15.49 5.18 4.57
CA LEU A 117 -15.92 6.52 4.92
C LEU A 117 -14.76 7.54 4.80
N LEU A 118 -13.55 7.18 5.24
CA LEU A 118 -12.35 8.01 5.07
C LEU A 118 -12.11 8.33 3.59
N PHE A 119 -12.18 7.34 2.72
CA PHE A 119 -12.06 7.54 1.27
C PHE A 119 -13.17 8.43 0.71
N GLN A 120 -14.41 8.15 1.07
CA GLN A 120 -15.57 8.90 0.58
C GLN A 120 -15.48 10.38 0.98
N ALA A 121 -15.31 10.65 2.27
CA ALA A 121 -15.30 12.02 2.80
C ALA A 121 -14.12 12.85 2.28
N SER A 122 -12.94 12.23 2.16
CA SER A 122 -11.75 12.93 1.66
C SER A 122 -11.82 13.22 0.15
N ALA A 123 -12.30 12.26 -0.64
CA ALA A 123 -12.50 12.46 -2.07
C ALA A 123 -13.60 13.51 -2.35
N GLU A 124 -14.71 13.46 -1.61
CA GLU A 124 -15.78 14.45 -1.69
C GLU A 124 -15.27 15.85 -1.37
N ALA A 125 -14.50 16.00 -0.29
CA ALA A 125 -13.93 17.31 0.10
C ALA A 125 -13.02 17.87 -1.00
N ALA A 126 -12.17 17.06 -1.59
CA ALA A 126 -11.28 17.47 -2.67
C ALA A 126 -12.06 17.83 -3.94
N GLN A 127 -13.02 17.00 -4.36
CA GLN A 127 -13.86 17.25 -5.54
C GLN A 127 -14.69 18.51 -5.39
N LYS A 128 -15.36 18.69 -4.24
CA LYS A 128 -16.20 19.86 -3.97
C LYS A 128 -15.40 21.15 -4.04
N LEU A 129 -14.20 21.16 -3.44
CA LEU A 129 -13.37 22.35 -3.44
C LEU A 129 -12.76 22.65 -4.81
N ALA A 130 -12.46 21.61 -5.59
CA ALA A 130 -11.93 21.75 -6.94
C ALA A 130 -12.93 22.33 -7.95
N LEU A 131 -14.23 22.15 -7.71
CA LEU A 131 -15.28 22.77 -8.55
C LEU A 131 -15.34 24.30 -8.43
N ASP A 132 -14.78 24.88 -7.37
CA ASP A 132 -14.71 26.32 -7.18
C ASP A 132 -13.73 26.94 -8.19
N ARG A 133 -14.22 27.90 -9.00
CA ARG A 133 -13.43 28.60 -10.04
C ARG A 133 -12.23 29.37 -9.49
N ARG A 134 -12.23 29.71 -8.21
CA ARG A 134 -11.09 30.35 -7.54
C ARG A 134 -9.86 29.43 -7.47
N TYR A 135 -10.03 28.11 -7.58
CA TYR A 135 -8.98 27.12 -7.49
C TYR A 135 -8.74 26.40 -8.80
N VAL A 136 -9.64 25.50 -9.20
CA VAL A 136 -9.56 24.72 -10.43
C VAL A 136 -10.74 25.00 -11.37
N GLY A 137 -11.97 25.00 -10.84
CA GLY A 137 -13.20 25.24 -11.60
C GLY A 137 -13.71 24.00 -12.35
N GLY A 138 -13.16 22.80 -12.08
CA GLY A 138 -13.50 21.58 -12.80
C GLY A 138 -13.42 20.32 -11.95
N GLN A 139 -13.92 19.21 -12.50
CA GLN A 139 -13.83 17.88 -11.91
C GLN A 139 -12.38 17.37 -11.96
N ILE A 140 -11.81 17.04 -10.82
CA ILE A 140 -10.44 16.50 -10.73
C ILE A 140 -10.41 14.98 -10.77
N GLY A 141 -9.29 14.42 -11.24
CA GLY A 141 -8.98 13.00 -11.11
C GLY A 141 -8.19 12.72 -9.83
N LEU A 142 -8.52 11.64 -9.12
CA LEU A 142 -7.78 11.25 -7.92
C LEU A 142 -7.47 9.75 -7.95
N VAL A 143 -6.21 9.39 -7.66
CA VAL A 143 -5.81 8.02 -7.32
C VAL A 143 -5.50 7.97 -5.84
N GLY A 144 -6.35 7.32 -5.06
CA GLY A 144 -6.25 7.26 -3.61
C GLY A 144 -5.70 5.94 -3.10
N VAL A 145 -4.81 5.98 -2.09
CA VAL A 145 -4.22 4.79 -1.45
C VAL A 145 -4.34 4.90 0.06
N LEU A 146 -4.93 3.88 0.69
CA LEU A 146 -5.03 3.79 2.14
C LEU A 146 -3.71 3.36 2.76
N HIS A 147 -3.26 4.08 3.77
CA HIS A 147 -2.23 3.67 4.71
C HIS A 147 -2.78 3.68 6.13
N THR A 148 -2.32 2.74 6.95
CA THR A 148 -2.80 2.60 8.33
C THR A 148 -1.69 2.70 9.38
N TRP A 149 -0.43 2.97 8.97
CA TRP A 149 0.75 2.95 9.84
C TRP A 149 1.59 4.21 9.75
N THR A 150 2.25 4.52 10.85
CA THR A 150 3.42 5.40 10.89
C THR A 150 4.71 4.60 10.63
N ARG A 151 5.83 5.29 10.51
CA ARG A 151 7.13 4.64 10.26
C ARG A 151 7.57 3.70 11.38
N ASN A 152 7.09 3.88 12.61
CA ASN A 152 7.32 3.03 13.78
C ASN A 152 6.15 2.08 14.10
N LEU A 153 5.32 1.76 13.10
CA LEU A 153 4.21 0.78 13.19
C LEU A 153 3.07 1.18 14.13
N ILE A 154 2.90 2.46 14.44
CA ILE A 154 1.71 2.91 15.19
C ILE A 154 0.53 3.01 14.22
N PHE A 155 -0.66 2.57 14.67
CA PHE A 155 -1.88 2.66 13.89
C PHE A 155 -2.29 4.12 13.64
N HIS A 156 -2.32 4.50 12.37
CA HIS A 156 -2.52 5.88 11.91
C HIS A 156 -3.20 5.90 10.54
N PRO A 157 -4.52 5.69 10.48
CA PRO A 157 -5.23 5.62 9.21
C PRO A 157 -5.25 6.96 8.49
N HIS A 158 -4.80 6.95 7.24
CA HIS A 158 -4.77 8.11 6.36
C HIS A 158 -4.82 7.67 4.91
N VAL A 159 -5.31 8.53 4.04
CA VAL A 159 -5.35 8.31 2.59
C VAL A 159 -4.42 9.30 1.91
N HIS A 160 -3.60 8.77 1.01
CA HIS A 160 -2.83 9.57 0.08
C HIS A 160 -3.54 9.63 -1.27
N TYR A 161 -3.66 10.80 -1.83
CA TYR A 161 -4.15 10.99 -3.19
C TYR A 161 -3.08 11.58 -4.07
N LEU A 162 -3.03 11.08 -5.29
CA LEU A 162 -2.37 11.71 -6.41
C LEU A 162 -3.42 12.38 -7.27
N ALA A 163 -3.19 13.65 -7.61
CA ALA A 163 -4.08 14.45 -8.45
C ALA A 163 -3.28 15.16 -9.54
N PRO A 164 -3.68 15.09 -10.82
CA PRO A 164 -3.17 16.00 -11.84
C PRO A 164 -3.49 17.45 -11.47
N GLY A 165 -2.61 18.37 -11.79
CA GLY A 165 -2.75 19.79 -11.51
C GLY A 165 -3.73 20.50 -12.44
N GLY A 166 -4.99 20.13 -12.31
CA GLY A 166 -6.10 20.70 -13.07
C GLY A 166 -7.34 19.83 -12.98
N GLY A 167 -8.36 20.21 -13.73
CA GLY A 167 -9.65 19.53 -13.75
C GLY A 167 -10.32 19.62 -15.12
N LEU A 168 -11.28 18.74 -15.33
CA LEU A 168 -12.14 18.73 -16.50
C LEU A 168 -13.32 19.65 -16.28
N HIS A 169 -13.50 20.62 -17.17
CA HIS A 169 -14.65 21.52 -17.18
C HIS A 169 -15.97 20.74 -17.33
N SER A 170 -17.09 21.36 -17.01
CA SER A 170 -18.43 20.73 -17.07
C SER A 170 -18.86 20.31 -18.48
N ASP A 171 -18.26 20.87 -19.52
CA ASP A 171 -18.47 20.45 -20.93
C ASP A 171 -17.90 19.03 -21.22
N GLY A 172 -17.09 18.49 -20.32
CA GLY A 172 -16.48 17.17 -20.47
C GLY A 172 -15.33 17.10 -21.46
N GLN A 173 -14.84 18.25 -21.96
CA GLN A 173 -13.80 18.34 -22.99
C GLN A 173 -12.66 19.29 -22.62
N THR A 174 -12.95 20.44 -22.01
CA THR A 174 -11.96 21.49 -21.74
C THR A 174 -11.16 21.18 -20.47
N TRP A 175 -9.81 21.22 -20.57
CA TRP A 175 -8.92 21.15 -19.44
C TRP A 175 -8.74 22.51 -18.78
N LEU A 176 -8.93 22.57 -17.47
CA LEU A 176 -8.70 23.74 -16.63
C LEU A 176 -7.45 23.51 -15.78
N ALA A 177 -6.35 24.14 -16.15
CA ALA A 177 -5.09 23.99 -15.43
C ALA A 177 -5.12 24.67 -14.06
N ALA A 178 -4.62 23.98 -13.03
CA ALA A 178 -4.37 24.59 -11.73
C ALA A 178 -3.13 25.49 -11.76
N ARG A 179 -2.96 26.33 -10.76
CA ARG A 179 -1.74 27.15 -10.59
C ARG A 179 -0.54 26.24 -10.32
N GLN A 180 0.63 26.59 -10.83
CA GLN A 180 1.81 25.73 -10.82
C GLN A 180 2.22 25.22 -9.43
N HIS A 181 2.12 26.05 -8.38
CA HIS A 181 2.54 25.68 -7.02
C HIS A 181 1.38 25.67 -6.00
N PHE A 182 0.16 25.81 -6.49
CA PHE A 182 -1.03 25.84 -5.64
C PHE A 182 -2.18 25.08 -6.28
N PHE A 183 -2.75 24.13 -5.53
CA PHE A 183 -3.87 23.33 -5.99
C PHE A 183 -5.13 23.65 -5.18
N LEU A 184 -5.20 23.20 -3.95
CA LEU A 184 -6.35 23.40 -3.08
C LEU A 184 -5.91 23.87 -1.69
N PRO A 185 -6.64 24.84 -1.06
CA PRO A 185 -6.29 25.38 0.24
C PRO A 185 -6.52 24.35 1.37
N VAL A 186 -5.46 24.02 2.07
CA VAL A 186 -5.41 22.96 3.10
C VAL A 186 -6.46 23.18 4.22
N ARG A 187 -6.62 24.41 4.71
CA ARG A 187 -7.59 24.72 5.77
C ARG A 187 -9.04 24.46 5.32
N ALA A 188 -9.37 24.83 4.10
CA ALA A 188 -10.70 24.55 3.54
C ALA A 188 -10.94 23.07 3.32
N LEU A 189 -9.92 22.34 2.80
CA LEU A 189 -9.96 20.87 2.68
C LEU A 189 -10.20 20.21 4.03
N SER A 190 -9.47 20.62 5.10
CA SER A 190 -9.63 20.09 6.46
C SER A 190 -11.06 20.25 6.98
N ARG A 191 -11.65 21.43 6.80
CA ARG A 191 -13.03 21.72 7.24
C ARG A 191 -14.06 20.89 6.46
N LEU A 192 -13.94 20.83 5.14
CA LEU A 192 -14.85 20.04 4.29
C LEU A 192 -14.74 18.55 4.58
N PHE A 193 -13.52 18.03 4.73
CA PHE A 193 -13.27 16.64 5.06
C PHE A 193 -13.91 16.26 6.40
N ARG A 194 -13.67 17.06 7.45
CA ARG A 194 -14.28 16.84 8.77
C ARG A 194 -15.81 16.90 8.70
N ALA A 195 -16.37 17.87 7.98
CA ALA A 195 -17.82 18.03 7.83
C ALA A 195 -18.44 16.85 7.09
N ALA A 196 -17.83 16.41 5.98
CA ALA A 196 -18.28 15.25 5.20
C ALA A 196 -18.21 13.96 6.02
N PHE A 197 -17.09 13.72 6.72
CA PHE A 197 -16.92 12.55 7.57
C PHE A 197 -17.94 12.53 8.72
N ARG A 198 -18.15 13.68 9.40
CA ARG A 198 -19.13 13.80 10.48
C ARG A 198 -20.54 13.54 9.99
N ARG A 199 -20.95 14.14 8.88
CA ARG A 199 -22.27 13.99 8.27
C ARG A 199 -22.59 12.52 7.97
N GLU A 200 -21.66 11.79 7.38
CA GLU A 200 -21.86 10.38 7.05
C GLU A 200 -21.84 9.50 8.30
N LEU A 201 -20.97 9.79 9.25
CA LEU A 201 -20.89 9.02 10.49
C LEU A 201 -22.14 9.20 11.36
N GLN A 202 -22.79 10.39 11.34
CA GLN A 202 -24.06 10.65 12.03
C GLN A 202 -25.21 9.74 11.57
N LYS A 203 -25.11 9.16 10.38
CA LYS A 203 -26.09 8.18 9.88
C LYS A 203 -25.92 6.78 10.52
N THR A 204 -24.93 6.60 11.39
CA THR A 204 -24.59 5.32 12.01
C THR A 204 -24.55 5.42 13.53
N LYS A 205 -24.78 4.31 14.22
CA LYS A 205 -24.65 4.22 15.69
C LYS A 205 -23.22 4.47 16.20
N LEU A 206 -22.22 4.49 15.30
CA LEU A 206 -20.84 4.74 15.68
C LEU A 206 -20.59 6.21 16.05
N PHE A 207 -21.46 7.11 15.66
CA PHE A 207 -21.31 8.54 15.95
C PHE A 207 -21.29 8.84 17.45
N GLU A 208 -22.14 8.17 18.22
CA GLU A 208 -22.26 8.34 19.69
C GLU A 208 -20.97 7.93 20.42
N GLN A 209 -20.14 7.08 19.82
CA GLN A 209 -18.90 6.62 20.40
C GLN A 209 -17.73 7.61 20.17
N VAL A 210 -17.94 8.69 19.42
CA VAL A 210 -16.90 9.65 19.08
C VAL A 210 -16.84 10.76 20.12
N PRO A 211 -15.69 10.97 20.79
CA PRO A 211 -15.52 12.08 21.71
C PRO A 211 -15.76 13.44 21.05
N ALA A 212 -16.52 14.34 21.69
CA ALA A 212 -16.89 15.65 21.14
C ALA A 212 -15.65 16.47 20.68
N ARG A 213 -14.53 16.36 21.39
CA ARG A 213 -13.25 17.02 21.07
C ARG A 213 -12.73 16.70 19.67
N VAL A 214 -13.08 15.53 19.10
CA VAL A 214 -12.67 15.16 17.74
C VAL A 214 -13.22 16.14 16.71
N TRP A 215 -14.40 16.69 16.94
CA TRP A 215 -15.07 17.59 16.03
C TRP A 215 -14.65 19.06 16.17
N SER A 216 -14.07 19.46 17.31
CA SER A 216 -13.60 20.82 17.57
C SER A 216 -12.16 21.07 17.15
N GLN A 217 -11.35 20.02 16.98
CA GLN A 217 -9.95 20.14 16.56
C GLN A 217 -9.81 20.27 15.04
N GLU A 218 -8.70 20.80 14.58
CA GLU A 218 -8.33 20.76 13.17
C GLU A 218 -7.91 19.34 12.75
N TRP A 219 -8.37 18.91 11.58
CA TRP A 219 -7.97 17.63 11.00
C TRP A 219 -6.79 17.82 10.07
N VAL A 220 -5.82 16.91 10.14
CA VAL A 220 -4.57 17.03 9.39
C VAL A 220 -4.82 16.71 7.92
N VAL A 221 -4.59 17.71 7.07
CA VAL A 221 -4.59 17.58 5.62
C VAL A 221 -3.31 18.23 5.08
N HIS A 222 -2.70 17.62 4.09
CA HIS A 222 -1.58 18.17 3.34
C HIS A 222 -1.90 18.20 1.85
N CYS A 223 -1.42 19.23 1.16
CA CYS A 223 -1.48 19.34 -0.29
C CYS A 223 -0.17 19.98 -0.77
N LYS A 224 0.61 19.27 -1.57
CA LYS A 224 1.92 19.75 -2.07
C LYS A 224 2.15 19.36 -3.51
N PRO A 225 2.86 20.16 -4.30
CA PRO A 225 3.31 19.78 -5.64
C PRO A 225 4.33 18.62 -5.53
N VAL A 226 4.33 17.72 -6.51
CA VAL A 226 5.24 16.57 -6.56
C VAL A 226 5.92 16.39 -7.91
N GLY A 227 5.89 17.43 -8.74
CA GLY A 227 6.52 17.43 -10.06
C GLY A 227 5.62 16.90 -11.18
N ASP A 228 6.25 16.51 -12.28
CA ASP A 228 5.57 15.94 -13.45
C ASP A 228 5.25 14.44 -13.30
N GLY A 229 4.62 13.88 -14.33
CA GLY A 229 4.15 12.51 -14.31
C GLY A 229 5.20 11.43 -14.02
N GLN A 230 6.48 11.64 -14.36
CA GLN A 230 7.56 10.68 -14.07
C GLN A 230 8.01 10.73 -12.61
N ALA A 231 8.22 11.93 -12.06
CA ALA A 231 8.54 12.14 -10.65
C ALA A 231 7.44 11.57 -9.75
N VAL A 232 6.19 11.70 -10.19
CA VAL A 232 5.00 11.20 -9.54
C VAL A 232 5.00 9.68 -9.38
N LEU A 233 5.35 8.93 -10.42
CA LEU A 233 5.38 7.47 -10.33
C LEU A 233 6.47 6.97 -9.39
N LYS A 234 7.68 7.55 -9.47
CA LYS A 234 8.77 7.27 -8.53
C LYS A 234 8.34 7.58 -7.08
N TYR A 235 7.56 8.65 -6.90
CA TYR A 235 7.03 9.04 -5.60
C TYR A 235 5.91 8.09 -5.11
N LEU A 236 5.02 7.66 -5.99
CA LEU A 236 3.83 6.87 -5.63
C LEU A 236 4.13 5.38 -5.42
N ALA A 237 5.07 4.82 -6.18
CA ALA A 237 5.45 3.41 -6.12
C ALA A 237 5.68 2.88 -4.71
N PRO A 238 6.46 3.56 -3.85
CA PRO A 238 6.68 3.13 -2.48
C PRO A 238 5.41 3.09 -1.62
N TYR A 239 4.36 3.85 -2.00
CA TYR A 239 3.16 3.98 -1.16
C TYR A 239 2.09 2.92 -1.46
N ILE A 240 2.01 2.43 -2.70
CA ILE A 240 0.88 1.59 -3.14
C ILE A 240 0.96 0.17 -2.63
N HIS A 241 2.11 -0.45 -2.80
CA HIS A 241 2.33 -1.80 -2.32
C HIS A 241 3.14 -1.84 -1.01
N ARG A 242 3.32 -0.68 -0.38
CA ARG A 242 4.06 -0.64 0.87
C ARG A 242 3.37 -1.49 1.91
N VAL A 243 4.09 -2.43 2.45
CA VAL A 243 3.76 -3.17 3.68
C VAL A 243 4.09 -2.32 4.90
N ALA A 244 3.50 -2.64 6.03
CA ALA A 244 3.78 -1.94 7.27
C ALA A 244 5.27 -1.96 7.61
N ILE A 245 5.95 -3.09 7.36
CA ILE A 245 7.40 -3.25 7.53
C ILE A 245 7.98 -4.09 6.39
N SER A 246 9.16 -3.73 5.89
CA SER A 246 9.97 -4.56 4.98
C SER A 246 11.03 -5.34 5.77
N ASN A 247 11.47 -6.49 5.25
CA ASN A 247 12.51 -7.30 5.90
C ASN A 247 13.81 -6.51 6.12
N ARG A 248 14.19 -5.62 5.20
CA ARG A 248 15.40 -4.76 5.34
C ARG A 248 15.38 -3.85 6.57
N ARG A 249 14.22 -3.66 7.18
CA ARG A 249 14.07 -2.84 8.39
C ARG A 249 14.21 -3.65 9.67
N LEU A 250 14.08 -4.97 9.62
CA LEU A 250 14.33 -5.88 10.73
C LEU A 250 15.84 -6.01 10.92
N LEU A 251 16.33 -5.70 12.11
CA LEU A 251 17.77 -5.71 12.42
C LEU A 251 18.19 -6.96 13.17
N SER A 252 17.45 -7.27 14.25
CA SER A 252 17.80 -8.38 15.14
C SER A 252 16.59 -8.94 15.86
N LEU A 253 16.70 -10.20 16.25
CA LEU A 253 15.85 -10.90 17.20
C LEU A 253 16.75 -11.32 18.38
N ASP A 254 16.43 -10.82 19.59
CA ASP A 254 16.98 -11.32 20.86
C ASP A 254 15.98 -12.39 21.36
N ASP A 255 16.30 -13.65 21.02
CA ASP A 255 15.45 -14.78 21.36
C ASP A 255 15.65 -15.22 22.82
N ARG A 256 14.57 -15.25 23.59
CA ARG A 256 14.52 -15.70 24.99
C ARG A 256 13.51 -16.82 25.20
N GLY A 257 13.17 -17.55 24.14
CA GLY A 257 12.26 -18.69 24.15
C GLY A 257 10.78 -18.38 24.33
N ARG A 258 10.40 -17.13 24.62
CA ARG A 258 9.00 -16.69 24.79
C ARG A 258 8.76 -15.38 24.08
N MET A 259 7.61 -15.23 23.42
CA MET A 259 7.26 -14.03 22.65
C MET A 259 7.10 -12.76 23.50
N GLU A 260 6.81 -12.87 24.79
CA GLU A 260 6.68 -11.75 25.72
C GLU A 260 8.04 -11.18 26.12
N THR A 261 9.07 -12.01 26.18
CA THR A 261 10.45 -11.66 26.63
C THR A 261 11.42 -11.49 25.49
N SER A 262 11.25 -12.23 24.39
CA SER A 262 12.05 -12.10 23.18
C SER A 262 11.80 -10.75 22.51
N GLN A 263 12.86 -10.10 21.99
CA GLN A 263 12.78 -8.73 21.49
C GLN A 263 13.15 -8.65 20.01
N VAL A 264 12.33 -7.91 19.24
CA VAL A 264 12.58 -7.56 17.84
C VAL A 264 13.01 -6.11 17.75
N THR A 265 14.16 -5.87 17.16
CA THR A 265 14.65 -4.52 16.87
C THR A 265 14.51 -4.23 15.37
N PHE A 266 13.90 -3.11 15.04
CA PHE A 266 13.79 -2.63 13.67
C PHE A 266 14.13 -1.16 13.54
N GLN A 267 14.58 -0.76 12.35
CA GLN A 267 14.92 0.63 12.06
C GLN A 267 13.79 1.38 11.35
N TYR A 268 13.74 2.68 11.59
CA TYR A 268 12.84 3.58 10.87
C TYR A 268 13.45 4.98 10.77
N ARG A 269 13.06 5.70 9.72
CA ARG A 269 13.46 7.11 9.56
C ARG A 269 12.43 8.00 10.24
N ALA A 270 12.84 8.81 11.19
CA ALA A 270 11.96 9.76 11.90
C ALA A 270 11.35 10.77 10.91
N SER A 271 10.08 11.13 11.12
CA SER A 271 9.37 12.01 10.18
C SER A 271 9.73 13.49 10.33
N ASP A 272 10.12 13.88 11.52
CA ASP A 272 10.50 15.24 11.93
C ASP A 272 11.95 15.60 11.55
N THR A 273 12.88 14.69 11.85
CA THR A 273 14.32 14.95 11.67
C THR A 273 14.92 14.26 10.46
N GLY A 274 14.21 13.29 9.84
CA GLY A 274 14.77 12.45 8.78
C GLY A 274 15.85 11.47 9.26
N GLN A 275 16.22 11.48 10.54
CA GLN A 275 17.26 10.61 11.10
C GLN A 275 16.81 9.16 11.19
N LEU A 276 17.76 8.24 11.07
CA LEU A 276 17.54 6.82 11.27
C LEU A 276 17.47 6.54 12.79
N LYS A 277 16.37 5.95 13.23
CA LYS A 277 16.13 5.54 14.62
C LYS A 277 15.79 4.06 14.67
N THR A 278 16.01 3.44 15.82
CA THR A 278 15.60 2.06 16.10
C THR A 278 14.39 2.02 17.02
N CYS A 279 13.64 0.94 16.93
CA CYS A 279 12.54 0.62 17.85
C CYS A 279 12.66 -0.85 18.22
N THR A 280 12.72 -1.12 19.53
CA THR A 280 12.75 -2.47 20.09
C THR A 280 11.44 -2.75 20.80
N LEU A 281 10.83 -3.88 20.49
CA LEU A 281 9.54 -4.33 21.03
C LEU A 281 9.65 -5.80 21.41
N SER A 282 8.84 -6.26 22.37
CA SER A 282 8.64 -7.69 22.49
C SER A 282 8.04 -8.26 21.20
N VAL A 283 8.31 -9.53 20.88
CA VAL A 283 7.74 -10.20 19.70
C VAL A 283 6.21 -10.10 19.70
N GLU A 284 5.61 -10.25 20.88
CA GLU A 284 4.17 -10.10 21.08
C GLU A 284 3.66 -8.71 20.69
N GLN A 285 4.29 -7.65 21.21
CA GLN A 285 3.94 -6.27 20.86
C GLN A 285 4.16 -5.97 19.38
N PHE A 286 5.21 -6.53 18.80
CA PHE A 286 5.49 -6.39 17.38
C PHE A 286 4.38 -7.03 16.53
N PHE A 287 3.93 -8.24 16.86
CA PHE A 287 2.81 -8.90 16.16
C PHE A 287 1.52 -8.12 16.32
N GLN A 288 1.20 -7.63 17.52
CA GLN A 288 0.03 -6.79 17.75
C GLN A 288 0.07 -5.54 16.87
N ARG A 289 1.22 -4.84 16.80
CA ARG A 289 1.37 -3.67 15.93
C ARG A 289 1.27 -4.03 14.45
N PHE A 290 1.90 -5.11 14.01
CA PHE A 290 1.84 -5.52 12.61
C PHE A 290 0.42 -5.90 12.18
N LEU A 291 -0.28 -6.71 12.97
CA LEU A 291 -1.61 -7.22 12.62
C LEU A 291 -2.69 -6.14 12.55
N GLN A 292 -2.55 -5.03 13.28
CA GLN A 292 -3.45 -3.87 13.13
C GLN A 292 -3.49 -3.31 11.70
N HIS A 293 -2.46 -3.58 10.90
CA HIS A 293 -2.33 -3.10 9.52
C HIS A 293 -2.82 -4.10 8.48
N VAL A 294 -3.18 -5.30 8.93
CA VAL A 294 -3.80 -6.30 8.06
C VAL A 294 -5.22 -5.85 7.73
N LEU A 295 -5.45 -5.61 6.45
CA LEU A 295 -6.73 -5.08 5.96
C LEU A 295 -7.81 -6.18 5.95
N PRO A 296 -9.08 -5.80 6.10
CA PRO A 296 -10.22 -6.73 5.97
C PRO A 296 -10.18 -7.48 4.63
N HIS A 297 -10.77 -8.67 4.63
CA HIS A 297 -10.90 -9.47 3.40
C HIS A 297 -11.60 -8.66 2.30
N ALA A 298 -11.10 -8.77 1.07
CA ALA A 298 -11.58 -8.08 -0.13
C ALA A 298 -11.63 -6.54 -0.03
N PHE A 299 -10.98 -5.92 0.96
CA PHE A 299 -10.93 -4.46 1.02
C PHE A 299 -10.07 -3.89 -0.09
N VAL A 300 -10.65 -2.97 -0.90
CA VAL A 300 -9.96 -2.29 -1.98
C VAL A 300 -9.14 -1.14 -1.42
N LYS A 301 -7.80 -1.31 -1.43
CA LYS A 301 -6.82 -0.37 -0.87
C LYS A 301 -6.56 0.84 -1.78
N VAL A 302 -6.70 0.66 -3.10
CA VAL A 302 -6.49 1.71 -4.11
C VAL A 302 -7.82 2.06 -4.75
N ARG A 303 -8.18 3.34 -4.77
CA ARG A 303 -9.45 3.81 -5.34
C ARG A 303 -9.23 4.97 -6.30
N TYR A 304 -10.06 5.01 -7.33
CA TYR A 304 -10.02 6.00 -8.40
C TYR A 304 -11.28 6.87 -8.37
N TYR A 305 -11.11 8.18 -8.52
CA TYR A 305 -12.21 9.14 -8.49
C TYR A 305 -12.11 10.14 -9.64
N GLY A 306 -13.25 10.79 -9.93
CA GLY A 306 -13.35 11.74 -11.04
C GLY A 306 -13.04 11.04 -12.37
N PHE A 307 -12.32 11.69 -13.26
CA PHE A 307 -12.03 11.16 -14.60
C PHE A 307 -11.08 9.94 -14.61
N PHE A 308 -10.49 9.56 -13.47
CA PHE A 308 -9.78 8.27 -13.33
C PHE A 308 -10.71 7.09 -13.00
N GLY A 309 -11.97 7.35 -12.66
CA GLY A 309 -12.95 6.30 -12.41
C GLY A 309 -13.20 5.41 -13.64
N ALA A 310 -13.40 4.12 -13.43
CA ALA A 310 -13.54 3.15 -14.51
C ALA A 310 -14.70 3.48 -15.47
N SER A 311 -15.81 3.98 -14.95
CA SER A 311 -17.01 4.35 -15.73
C SER A 311 -16.82 5.55 -16.64
N VAL A 312 -15.78 6.36 -16.42
CA VAL A 312 -15.52 7.62 -17.14
C VAL A 312 -14.19 7.66 -17.87
N ARG A 313 -13.56 6.51 -18.10
CA ARG A 313 -12.25 6.40 -18.77
C ARG A 313 -12.20 7.02 -20.19
N ARG A 314 -13.34 7.12 -20.87
CA ARG A 314 -13.42 7.83 -22.16
C ARG A 314 -12.99 9.29 -22.03
N LYS A 315 -13.33 9.96 -20.93
CA LYS A 315 -12.90 11.34 -20.65
C LYS A 315 -11.38 11.44 -20.46
N LEU A 316 -10.76 10.44 -19.84
CA LEU A 316 -9.30 10.38 -19.71
C LEU A 316 -8.60 10.28 -21.07
N ALA A 317 -9.14 9.46 -21.98
CA ALA A 317 -8.58 9.35 -23.35
C ALA A 317 -8.61 10.68 -24.09
N VAL A 318 -9.71 11.45 -23.99
CA VAL A 318 -9.80 12.81 -24.55
C VAL A 318 -8.73 13.71 -23.96
N LEU A 319 -8.57 13.72 -22.65
CA LEU A 319 -7.54 14.52 -21.98
C LEU A 319 -6.11 14.11 -22.38
N GLN A 320 -5.85 12.81 -22.56
CA GLN A 320 -4.55 12.33 -23.04
C GLN A 320 -4.23 12.76 -24.47
N THR A 321 -5.25 12.90 -25.32
CA THR A 321 -5.07 13.43 -26.68
C THR A 321 -4.73 14.91 -26.65
N GLN A 322 -5.35 15.69 -25.75
CA GLN A 322 -5.11 17.13 -25.64
C GLN A 322 -3.80 17.50 -24.96
N LEU A 323 -3.47 16.80 -23.87
CA LEU A 323 -2.37 17.16 -22.99
C LEU A 323 -1.09 16.33 -23.24
N GLY A 324 -1.19 15.28 -24.06
CA GLY A 324 -0.12 14.31 -24.26
C GLY A 324 0.01 13.31 -23.09
N LYS A 325 0.85 12.30 -23.32
CA LYS A 325 1.29 11.37 -22.27
C LYS A 325 2.68 11.78 -21.80
N PRO A 326 3.04 11.59 -20.53
CA PRO A 326 4.41 11.77 -20.08
C PRO A 326 5.35 10.87 -20.88
N ALA A 327 6.58 11.35 -21.16
CA ALA A 327 7.59 10.50 -21.75
C ALA A 327 7.78 9.21 -20.93
N PRO A 328 8.07 8.07 -21.57
CA PRO A 328 8.38 6.85 -20.84
C PRO A 328 9.54 7.09 -19.87
N ILE A 329 9.49 6.51 -18.67
CA ILE A 329 10.64 6.54 -17.75
C ILE A 329 11.76 5.79 -18.48
N PRO A 330 12.93 6.42 -18.71
CA PRO A 330 14.08 5.66 -19.17
C PRO A 330 14.30 4.53 -18.15
N SER A 331 14.20 3.28 -18.58
CA SER A 331 14.62 2.17 -17.74
C SER A 331 16.11 2.40 -17.48
N GLU A 332 16.52 2.48 -16.22
CA GLU A 332 17.94 2.52 -15.83
C GLU A 332 18.68 1.25 -16.26
N GLN A 333 17.96 0.31 -16.83
CA GLN A 333 18.47 -0.79 -17.66
C GLN A 333 17.67 -0.77 -18.95
N PRO A 334 18.30 -0.87 -20.14
CA PRO A 334 17.58 -1.08 -21.38
C PRO A 334 16.62 -2.25 -21.13
N PRO A 335 15.38 -2.20 -21.61
CA PRO A 335 14.60 -3.39 -21.67
C PRO A 335 15.43 -4.36 -22.52
N SER A 336 16.06 -5.32 -21.91
CA SER A 336 16.25 -6.59 -22.57
C SER A 336 14.86 -6.87 -23.12
N GLN A 337 14.76 -6.91 -24.43
CA GLN A 337 13.55 -7.18 -25.17
C GLN A 337 12.82 -8.26 -24.41
N VAL A 338 11.67 -7.88 -23.80
CA VAL A 338 10.72 -8.88 -23.31
C VAL A 338 9.93 -9.31 -24.55
N GLU A 339 10.62 -9.91 -25.49
CA GLU A 339 10.19 -11.18 -26.02
C GLU A 339 9.75 -11.98 -24.80
N HIS A 340 8.67 -12.70 -24.84
CA HIS A 340 8.33 -13.69 -23.83
C HIS A 340 9.59 -14.52 -23.59
N ASP A 341 10.48 -13.95 -22.74
CA ASP A 341 11.63 -14.67 -22.27
C ASP A 341 11.09 -15.92 -21.61
N PRO A 342 11.46 -17.09 -22.09
CA PRO A 342 11.26 -18.30 -21.33
C PRO A 342 11.77 -17.99 -19.92
N PRO A 343 11.08 -18.40 -18.85
CA PRO A 343 11.31 -18.00 -17.48
C PRO A 343 12.82 -17.94 -17.23
N SER A 344 13.32 -16.77 -16.82
CA SER A 344 14.74 -16.41 -16.73
C SER A 344 15.56 -17.64 -16.43
N LYS A 345 16.41 -18.08 -17.39
CA LYS A 345 17.11 -19.38 -17.35
C LYS A 345 17.73 -19.55 -15.96
N ILE A 346 17.15 -20.39 -15.13
CA ILE A 346 17.70 -20.68 -13.82
C ILE A 346 19.07 -21.30 -14.07
N LEU A 347 20.12 -20.62 -13.60
CA LEU A 347 21.47 -21.08 -13.78
C LEU A 347 21.88 -21.98 -12.61
N CYS A 348 22.57 -23.04 -12.90
CA CYS A 348 23.11 -23.95 -11.91
C CYS A 348 24.12 -23.20 -11.03
N PRO A 349 23.97 -23.20 -9.69
CA PRO A 349 24.90 -22.50 -8.80
C PRO A 349 26.32 -23.11 -8.82
N ALA A 350 26.46 -24.37 -9.20
CA ALA A 350 27.76 -25.07 -9.24
C ALA A 350 28.53 -24.83 -10.55
N CYS A 351 27.86 -24.79 -11.72
CA CYS A 351 28.56 -24.74 -13.02
C CYS A 351 28.09 -23.58 -13.94
N GLY A 352 27.13 -22.76 -13.53
CA GLY A 352 26.62 -21.63 -14.31
C GLY A 352 25.80 -21.99 -15.55
N ARG A 353 25.59 -23.29 -15.87
CA ARG A 353 24.80 -23.70 -17.03
C ARG A 353 23.29 -23.58 -16.76
N PRO A 354 22.46 -23.37 -17.80
CA PRO A 354 21.00 -23.36 -17.68
C PRO A 354 20.49 -24.68 -17.13
N MET A 355 19.60 -24.58 -16.12
CA MET A 355 18.90 -25.72 -15.56
C MET A 355 17.63 -26.03 -16.34
N ILE A 356 17.22 -27.27 -16.39
CA ILE A 356 16.04 -27.77 -17.12
C ILE A 356 14.92 -28.05 -16.11
N PHE A 357 13.70 -27.59 -16.41
CA PHE A 357 12.51 -27.95 -15.64
C PHE A 357 12.34 -29.47 -15.60
N GLN A 358 12.14 -30.02 -14.40
CA GLN A 358 11.94 -31.44 -14.17
C GLN A 358 10.49 -31.77 -13.84
N ARG A 359 9.95 -31.11 -12.83
CA ARG A 359 8.58 -31.38 -12.36
C ARG A 359 8.01 -30.23 -11.53
N ASN A 360 6.67 -30.20 -11.42
CA ASN A 360 5.97 -29.39 -10.43
C ASN A 360 5.95 -30.10 -9.07
N LEU A 361 6.03 -29.30 -8.00
CA LEU A 361 5.75 -29.72 -6.64
C LEU A 361 4.34 -29.30 -6.28
N SER A 362 3.52 -30.26 -5.92
CA SER A 362 2.18 -29.97 -5.37
C SER A 362 2.31 -29.33 -4.00
N PRO A 363 1.44 -28.36 -3.65
CA PRO A 363 1.36 -27.86 -2.29
C PRO A 363 1.10 -29.02 -1.33
N GLN A 364 1.81 -29.08 -0.22
CA GLN A 364 1.49 -30.04 0.82
C GLN A 364 0.09 -29.71 1.35
N GLN A 365 -0.83 -30.66 1.24
CA GLN A 365 -2.20 -30.50 1.71
C GLN A 365 -2.19 -30.34 3.23
N CYS A 366 -2.11 -29.08 3.69
CA CYS A 366 -2.52 -28.70 5.03
C CYS A 366 -3.76 -27.82 4.88
N ARG A 367 -4.87 -28.29 5.40
CA ARG A 367 -6.06 -27.45 5.59
C ARG A 367 -5.63 -26.19 6.34
N SER A 368 -5.91 -25.02 5.75
CA SER A 368 -5.78 -23.75 6.48
C SER A 368 -6.55 -23.87 7.79
N PRO A 369 -5.98 -23.48 8.94
CA PRO A 369 -6.70 -23.43 10.19
C PRO A 369 -7.85 -22.43 10.12
#